data_e1ed5a3735cf28fde250491ec84dda92
#
_entry.id   e1ed5a3735cf28fde250491ec84dda92
#
_cell.length_a   1.000
_cell.length_b   1.000
_cell.length_c   1.000
_cell.angle_alpha   90.00
_cell.angle_beta   90.00
_cell.angle_gamma   90.00
#
_symmetry.space_group_name_H-M   'P 1'
#
loop_
_entity.id
_entity.type
_entity.pdbx_description
1 polymer ?
#
loop_
_entity_poly.entity_id
_entity_poly.type
_entity_poly.pdbx_seq_one_letter_code
_entity_poly.pdbx_strand_id
1 'polypeptide(L)'
;MSTEKITMQKTTGDIAKKIAQQITKSIGADSAWSDNANTWISNILSDSDMANSFFAGLTNTIVKQQILSRFFNNPLERFKTGELPYGVAESEFYINPQTGETFLFPEADTAGTGNNAELFKDRLPDIKQIFYKKNYGKKYKKTYNDVQLINIVQTWDDLGRLIDAISRSLVSDANIEEFDTMKAIMTAGFNNGDMVTMSISDITDKATAEAFLVKAREKFLSFQFPSDEYNTWTDSAAHKVKTWSDADSISIILTAKTSAVVDVYALAAAFNIDKAEIMGKVFVVDKIDDAGKVNAILFDDSKLHFEKVLERAYSFFNPDSCSINFYYYRQAILALDPFANCIAFTSYTYTELTGAEAPADWATNYNDYFTKSGVSGDAYIKNNFDAAPVYAANTYYARS
;
A
#
# COMPACT_ATOMS: atom_id res chain seq x y z
N MET A 1 -44.46 -3.72 -31.05
CA MET A 1 -43.36 -4.69 -31.18
C MET A 1 -42.70 -4.80 -29.81
N SER A 2 -43.02 -5.93 -29.15
CA SER A 2 -42.50 -6.24 -27.81
C SER A 2 -41.08 -6.77 -27.97
N THR A 3 -40.09 -6.06 -27.43
CA THR A 3 -38.70 -6.51 -27.32
C THR A 3 -38.64 -7.47 -26.13
N GLU A 4 -38.78 -8.76 -26.36
CA GLU A 4 -38.44 -9.80 -25.39
C GLU A 4 -36.93 -9.67 -25.07
N LYS A 5 -36.63 -9.19 -23.89
CA LYS A 5 -35.30 -9.36 -23.27
C LYS A 5 -35.18 -10.84 -22.88
N ILE A 6 -34.61 -11.65 -23.75
CA ILE A 6 -34.18 -13.00 -23.41
C ILE A 6 -33.00 -12.87 -22.48
N THR A 7 -33.26 -12.88 -21.18
CA THR A 7 -32.24 -13.04 -20.15
C THR A 7 -31.87 -14.52 -20.08
N MET A 8 -31.02 -15.00 -21.01
CA MET A 8 -30.38 -16.29 -20.86
C MET A 8 -29.46 -16.24 -19.62
N GLN A 9 -29.88 -16.89 -18.55
CA GLN A 9 -28.98 -17.30 -17.49
C GLN A 9 -28.02 -18.34 -18.10
N LYS A 10 -26.83 -17.88 -18.52
CA LYS A 10 -25.80 -18.78 -19.02
C LYS A 10 -25.26 -19.55 -17.83
N THR A 11 -25.27 -20.85 -17.87
CA THR A 11 -24.62 -21.71 -16.88
C THR A 11 -23.10 -21.51 -16.94
N THR A 12 -22.39 -21.85 -15.87
CA THR A 12 -20.91 -21.81 -15.83
C THR A 12 -20.33 -22.65 -16.96
N GLY A 13 -20.94 -23.80 -17.28
CA GLY A 13 -20.56 -24.67 -18.38
C GLY A 13 -20.74 -24.04 -19.77
N ASP A 14 -21.80 -23.27 -20.01
CA ASP A 14 -22.00 -22.55 -21.28
C ASP A 14 -20.92 -21.47 -21.48
N ILE A 15 -20.53 -20.82 -20.43
CA ILE A 15 -19.45 -19.81 -20.46
C ILE A 15 -18.12 -20.50 -20.74
N ALA A 16 -17.80 -21.57 -20.00
CA ALA A 16 -16.58 -22.35 -20.18
C ALA A 16 -16.47 -22.93 -21.60
N LYS A 17 -17.55 -23.47 -22.12
CA LYS A 17 -17.62 -23.98 -23.50
C LYS A 17 -17.33 -22.90 -24.55
N LYS A 18 -17.87 -21.69 -24.38
CA LYS A 18 -17.60 -20.56 -25.28
C LYS A 18 -16.16 -20.09 -25.21
N ILE A 19 -15.59 -19.98 -24.00
CA ILE A 19 -14.19 -19.65 -23.81
C ILE A 19 -13.30 -20.68 -24.50
N ALA A 20 -13.55 -21.96 -24.26
CA ALA A 20 -12.83 -23.06 -24.91
C ALA A 20 -12.91 -22.99 -26.45
N GLN A 21 -14.11 -22.75 -27.01
CA GLN A 21 -14.29 -22.58 -28.46
C GLN A 21 -13.49 -21.40 -29.03
N GLN A 22 -13.55 -20.25 -28.36
CA GLN A 22 -12.82 -19.05 -28.80
C GLN A 22 -11.31 -19.26 -28.79
N ILE A 23 -10.79 -19.89 -27.74
CA ILE A 23 -9.35 -20.15 -27.62
C ILE A 23 -8.92 -21.17 -28.65
N THR A 24 -9.65 -22.32 -28.78
CA THR A 24 -9.36 -23.36 -29.76
C THR A 24 -9.34 -22.81 -31.20
N LYS A 25 -10.28 -21.94 -31.53
CA LYS A 25 -10.31 -21.25 -32.82
C LYS A 25 -9.16 -20.28 -33.00
N SER A 26 -8.80 -19.52 -31.95
CA SER A 26 -7.71 -18.53 -32.02
C SER A 26 -6.34 -19.15 -32.20
N ILE A 27 -6.13 -20.38 -31.75
CA ILE A 27 -4.88 -21.15 -31.92
C ILE A 27 -4.89 -22.04 -33.18
N GLY A 28 -5.97 -22.01 -33.98
CA GLY A 28 -6.03 -22.79 -35.20
C GLY A 28 -6.22 -24.31 -34.98
N ALA A 29 -6.65 -24.73 -33.80
CA ALA A 29 -6.83 -26.13 -33.41
C ALA A 29 -8.28 -26.64 -33.60
N ASP A 30 -8.98 -26.17 -34.63
CA ASP A 30 -10.40 -26.53 -34.90
C ASP A 30 -10.61 -28.03 -35.02
N SER A 31 -9.60 -28.78 -35.49
CA SER A 31 -9.66 -30.25 -35.61
C SER A 31 -9.69 -30.99 -34.27
N ALA A 32 -9.24 -30.36 -33.19
CA ALA A 32 -9.28 -30.93 -31.85
C ALA A 32 -10.62 -30.69 -31.14
N TRP A 33 -11.53 -29.88 -31.74
CA TRP A 33 -12.81 -29.56 -31.14
C TRP A 33 -13.71 -30.78 -31.01
N SER A 34 -14.34 -30.92 -29.87
CA SER A 34 -15.41 -31.87 -29.57
C SER A 34 -16.48 -31.25 -28.71
N ASP A 35 -17.74 -31.58 -28.91
CA ASP A 35 -18.84 -31.16 -28.03
C ASP A 35 -18.78 -31.82 -26.64
N ASN A 36 -18.06 -32.94 -26.53
CA ASN A 36 -17.78 -33.60 -25.26
C ASN A 36 -16.51 -33.00 -24.63
N ALA A 37 -16.63 -32.47 -23.45
CA ALA A 37 -15.52 -31.78 -22.76
C ALA A 37 -14.34 -32.71 -22.50
N ASN A 38 -14.57 -33.94 -22.09
CA ASN A 38 -13.50 -34.91 -21.80
C ASN A 38 -12.75 -35.33 -23.08
N THR A 39 -13.47 -35.59 -24.18
CA THR A 39 -12.83 -35.90 -25.47
C THR A 39 -12.04 -34.70 -25.98
N TRP A 40 -12.63 -33.52 -25.88
CA TRP A 40 -11.94 -32.28 -26.29
C TRP A 40 -10.65 -32.02 -25.50
N ILE A 41 -10.67 -32.11 -24.14
CA ILE A 41 -9.46 -31.88 -23.34
C ILE A 41 -8.38 -32.95 -23.63
N SER A 42 -8.80 -34.22 -23.86
CA SER A 42 -7.88 -35.28 -24.25
C SER A 42 -7.22 -35.01 -25.58
N ASN A 43 -7.95 -34.47 -26.56
CA ASN A 43 -7.40 -34.08 -27.86
C ASN A 43 -6.41 -32.93 -27.74
N ILE A 44 -6.71 -31.92 -26.91
CA ILE A 44 -5.80 -30.80 -26.65
C ILE A 44 -4.51 -31.26 -25.93
N LEU A 45 -4.63 -32.16 -24.96
CA LEU A 45 -3.48 -32.67 -24.18
C LEU A 45 -2.64 -33.68 -24.95
N SER A 46 -3.16 -34.27 -26.04
CA SER A 46 -2.41 -35.21 -26.90
C SER A 46 -1.27 -34.54 -27.68
N ASP A 47 -1.30 -33.22 -27.84
CA ASP A 47 -0.27 -32.41 -28.50
C ASP A 47 0.22 -31.30 -27.56
N SER A 48 1.53 -31.34 -27.27
CA SER A 48 2.15 -30.40 -26.32
C SER A 48 2.08 -28.93 -26.77
N ASP A 49 2.12 -28.68 -28.07
CA ASP A 49 2.06 -27.31 -28.61
C ASP A 49 0.63 -26.75 -28.55
N MET A 50 -0.35 -27.58 -28.85
CA MET A 50 -1.76 -27.24 -28.65
C MET A 50 -2.09 -27.02 -27.18
N ALA A 51 -1.62 -27.89 -26.30
CA ALA A 51 -1.79 -27.73 -24.85
C ALA A 51 -1.18 -26.42 -24.36
N ASN A 52 0.06 -26.12 -24.71
CA ASN A 52 0.72 -24.86 -24.35
C ASN A 52 -0.06 -23.63 -24.84
N SER A 53 -0.42 -23.63 -26.11
CA SER A 53 -1.14 -22.52 -26.74
C SER A 53 -2.53 -22.31 -26.11
N PHE A 54 -3.25 -23.41 -25.84
CA PHE A 54 -4.57 -23.37 -25.20
C PHE A 54 -4.47 -22.81 -23.77
N PHE A 55 -3.59 -23.37 -22.95
CA PHE A 55 -3.47 -22.93 -21.56
C PHE A 55 -2.86 -21.52 -21.44
N ALA A 56 -2.01 -21.11 -22.36
CA ALA A 56 -1.55 -19.72 -22.46
C ALA A 56 -2.72 -18.76 -22.75
N GLY A 57 -3.55 -19.11 -23.73
CA GLY A 57 -4.77 -18.37 -24.06
C GLY A 57 -5.76 -18.31 -22.89
N LEU A 58 -5.95 -19.44 -22.21
CA LEU A 58 -6.81 -19.54 -21.03
C LEU A 58 -6.29 -18.68 -19.87
N THR A 59 -5.00 -18.77 -19.56
CA THR A 59 -4.36 -18.00 -18.49
C THR A 59 -4.45 -16.49 -18.75
N ASN A 60 -4.21 -16.06 -19.99
CA ASN A 60 -4.40 -14.67 -20.39
C ASN A 60 -5.87 -14.21 -20.26
N THR A 61 -6.81 -15.08 -20.56
CA THR A 61 -8.24 -14.77 -20.41
C THR A 61 -8.64 -14.66 -18.95
N ILE A 62 -8.15 -15.53 -18.08
CA ILE A 62 -8.37 -15.50 -16.62
C ILE A 62 -7.88 -14.17 -16.03
N VAL A 63 -6.67 -13.74 -16.38
CA VAL A 63 -6.09 -12.49 -15.88
C VAL A 63 -6.84 -11.26 -16.38
N LYS A 64 -7.28 -11.26 -17.64
CA LYS A 64 -7.98 -10.11 -18.25
C LYS A 64 -9.42 -9.95 -17.83
N GLN A 65 -10.14 -11.05 -17.58
CA GLN A 65 -11.60 -11.01 -17.37
C GLN A 65 -12.00 -10.87 -15.91
N GLN A 66 -11.06 -10.85 -14.93
CA GLN A 66 -11.39 -10.84 -13.49
C GLN A 66 -12.65 -11.66 -13.23
N ILE A 67 -12.55 -12.99 -13.35
CA ILE A 67 -13.69 -13.86 -13.10
C ILE A 67 -14.14 -13.60 -11.67
N LEU A 68 -15.36 -13.10 -11.51
CA LEU A 68 -16.02 -12.68 -10.27
C LEU A 68 -16.22 -13.86 -9.31
N SER A 69 -15.15 -14.42 -8.82
CA SER A 69 -15.19 -15.38 -7.73
C SER A 69 -14.75 -14.68 -6.44
N ARG A 70 -15.12 -15.23 -5.29
CA ARG A 70 -14.74 -14.67 -4.00
C ARG A 70 -13.23 -14.77 -3.81
N PHE A 71 -12.52 -13.76 -4.29
CA PHE A 71 -11.09 -13.55 -3.99
C PHE A 71 -10.95 -12.81 -2.67
N PHE A 72 -9.81 -13.02 -2.02
CA PHE A 72 -9.40 -12.09 -0.98
C PHE A 72 -9.15 -10.74 -1.65
N ASN A 73 -9.97 -9.74 -1.32
CA ASN A 73 -9.74 -8.37 -1.73
C ASN A 73 -8.76 -7.74 -0.74
N ASN A 74 -7.60 -7.32 -1.25
CA ASN A 74 -6.65 -6.56 -0.46
C ASN A 74 -7.25 -5.18 -0.15
N PRO A 75 -7.54 -4.85 1.12
CA PRO A 75 -8.10 -3.55 1.46
C PRO A 75 -7.14 -2.38 1.18
N LEU A 76 -5.85 -2.65 1.06
CA LEU A 76 -4.82 -1.65 0.75
C LEU A 76 -4.57 -1.50 -0.77
N GLU A 77 -5.24 -2.30 -1.62
CA GLU A 77 -5.08 -2.22 -3.09
C GLU A 77 -5.47 -0.85 -3.66
N ARG A 78 -6.36 -0.13 -3.00
CA ARG A 78 -6.76 1.23 -3.36
C ARG A 78 -5.57 2.20 -3.44
N PHE A 79 -4.54 1.99 -2.63
CA PHE A 79 -3.35 2.84 -2.58
C PHE A 79 -2.35 2.56 -3.71
N LYS A 80 -2.61 1.57 -4.56
CA LYS A 80 -1.88 1.39 -5.81
C LYS A 80 -2.36 2.40 -6.86
N THR A 81 -1.65 3.50 -6.99
CA THR A 81 -2.10 4.65 -7.77
C THR A 81 -1.60 4.67 -9.20
N GLY A 82 -0.56 3.94 -9.55
CA GLY A 82 0.08 4.02 -10.86
C GLY A 82 0.49 2.68 -11.47
N GLU A 83 0.80 2.72 -12.77
CA GLU A 83 1.49 1.66 -13.49
C GLU A 83 2.79 2.23 -14.05
N LEU A 84 3.92 1.78 -13.55
CA LEU A 84 5.23 2.18 -14.09
C LEU A 84 5.64 1.32 -15.29
N PRO A 85 6.26 1.90 -16.31
CA PRO A 85 6.90 1.14 -17.38
C PRO A 85 7.96 0.20 -16.81
N TYR A 86 8.04 -1.01 -17.38
CA TYR A 86 8.98 -2.03 -16.96
C TYR A 86 10.42 -1.51 -16.95
N GLY A 87 11.10 -1.67 -15.80
CA GLY A 87 12.54 -1.38 -15.65
C GLY A 87 12.90 0.05 -15.32
N VAL A 88 11.94 0.94 -15.11
CA VAL A 88 12.17 2.35 -14.73
C VAL A 88 12.15 2.49 -13.21
N ALA A 89 13.08 3.28 -12.67
CA ALA A 89 13.00 3.78 -11.30
C ALA A 89 12.19 5.08 -11.31
N GLU A 90 11.33 5.26 -10.34
CA GLU A 90 10.59 6.50 -10.16
C GLU A 90 11.37 7.47 -9.29
N SER A 91 11.25 8.76 -9.59
CA SER A 91 11.82 9.82 -8.77
C SER A 91 10.75 10.84 -8.44
N GLU A 92 10.63 11.16 -7.17
CA GLU A 92 9.75 12.20 -6.67
C GLU A 92 10.56 13.42 -6.26
N PHE A 93 10.05 14.61 -6.63
CA PHE A 93 10.66 15.89 -6.34
C PHE A 93 9.73 16.69 -5.44
N TYR A 94 10.26 17.19 -4.36
CA TYR A 94 9.56 18.12 -3.47
C TYR A 94 10.27 19.46 -3.46
N ILE A 95 9.52 20.55 -3.70
CA ILE A 95 10.01 21.92 -3.64
C ILE A 95 9.53 22.54 -2.33
N ASN A 96 10.47 22.76 -1.40
CA ASN A 96 10.13 23.32 -0.09
C ASN A 96 9.65 24.78 -0.24
N PRO A 97 8.49 25.16 0.33
CA PRO A 97 7.99 26.52 0.31
C PRO A 97 8.99 27.49 0.94
N GLN A 98 9.32 28.57 0.24
CA GLN A 98 10.22 29.60 0.73
C GLN A 98 9.45 30.79 1.31
N THR A 99 9.99 31.39 2.36
CA THR A 99 9.44 32.61 2.95
C THR A 99 9.68 33.78 2.01
N GLY A 100 8.65 34.58 1.74
CA GLY A 100 8.78 35.80 0.96
C GLY A 100 9.66 36.85 1.66
N GLU A 101 10.34 37.66 0.89
CA GLU A 101 11.08 38.81 1.41
C GLU A 101 10.15 40.00 1.59
N THR A 102 10.37 40.79 2.64
CA THR A 102 9.64 42.04 2.84
C THR A 102 10.14 43.04 1.83
N PHE A 103 9.25 43.49 0.91
CA PHE A 103 9.55 44.59 0.02
C PHE A 103 9.22 45.92 0.71
N LEU A 104 10.25 46.69 1.03
CA LEU A 104 10.08 48.05 1.54
C LEU A 104 10.26 49.05 0.41
N PHE A 105 9.34 50.03 0.31
CA PHE A 105 9.51 51.13 -0.62
C PHE A 105 10.75 51.99 -0.21
N PRO A 106 11.50 52.52 -1.18
CA PRO A 106 12.72 53.30 -0.91
C PRO A 106 12.55 54.44 0.08
N GLU A 107 11.36 54.97 0.22
CA GLU A 107 11.04 56.06 1.16
C GLU A 107 11.07 55.64 2.64
N ALA A 108 11.02 54.36 2.93
CA ALA A 108 11.04 53.83 4.29
C ALA A 108 12.48 53.61 4.81
N ASP A 109 13.48 53.66 3.95
CA ASP A 109 14.89 53.42 4.31
C ASP A 109 15.65 54.71 4.65
N THR A 110 15.19 55.42 5.67
CA THR A 110 15.90 56.63 6.23
C THR A 110 17.17 56.27 7.00
N ALA A 111 17.46 54.99 7.19
CA ALA A 111 18.60 54.55 7.99
C ALA A 111 19.85 54.09 7.20
N GLY A 112 19.78 54.08 5.86
CA GLY A 112 20.90 53.73 4.99
C GLY A 112 21.38 52.29 5.13
N THR A 113 20.55 51.40 5.73
CA THR A 113 20.80 49.96 5.91
C THR A 113 20.16 49.10 4.84
N GLY A 114 19.50 49.71 3.88
CA GLY A 114 18.92 49.03 2.71
C GLY A 114 20.00 48.37 1.88
N ASN A 115 20.09 47.06 1.96
CA ASN A 115 21.03 46.26 1.20
C ASN A 115 20.60 46.17 -0.25
N ASN A 116 20.90 47.20 -1.05
CA ASN A 116 20.69 47.17 -2.50
C ASN A 116 21.40 46.01 -3.20
N ALA A 117 22.35 45.36 -2.48
CA ALA A 117 23.04 44.16 -2.95
C ALA A 117 22.11 42.93 -3.01
N GLU A 118 20.97 42.94 -2.32
CA GLU A 118 20.03 41.82 -2.31
C GLU A 118 18.96 41.90 -3.42
N LEU A 119 18.81 43.07 -4.07
CA LEU A 119 17.80 43.30 -5.15
C LEU A 119 18.02 42.35 -6.34
N PHE A 120 19.21 41.86 -6.57
CA PHE A 120 19.59 41.01 -7.70
C PHE A 120 20.13 39.64 -7.23
N LYS A 121 19.89 39.26 -5.99
CA LYS A 121 20.33 37.97 -5.46
C LYS A 121 19.41 36.87 -5.96
N ASP A 122 19.98 35.91 -6.69
CA ASP A 122 19.27 34.73 -7.10
C ASP A 122 18.86 33.88 -5.89
N ARG A 123 17.60 33.56 -5.79
CA ARG A 123 17.06 32.57 -4.84
C ARG A 123 16.81 31.27 -5.56
N LEU A 124 17.70 30.30 -5.36
CA LEU A 124 17.50 28.96 -5.88
C LEU A 124 16.40 28.25 -5.09
N PRO A 125 15.50 27.53 -5.74
CA PRO A 125 14.51 26.72 -5.05
C PRO A 125 15.18 25.60 -4.25
N ASP A 126 14.68 25.33 -3.05
CA ASP A 126 15.11 24.19 -2.23
C ASP A 126 14.39 22.93 -2.71
N ILE A 127 15.08 22.16 -3.55
CA ILE A 127 14.54 20.95 -4.18
C ILE A 127 15.07 19.73 -3.45
N LYS A 128 14.17 18.88 -2.98
CA LYS A 128 14.46 17.58 -2.39
C LYS A 128 14.02 16.50 -3.36
N GLN A 129 14.77 15.40 -3.46
CA GLN A 129 14.50 14.32 -4.38
C GLN A 129 14.64 12.97 -3.70
N ILE A 130 13.71 12.07 -4.01
CA ILE A 130 13.72 10.67 -3.59
C ILE A 130 13.61 9.77 -4.81
N PHE A 131 14.24 8.59 -4.73
CA PHE A 131 14.19 7.58 -5.77
C PHE A 131 13.56 6.30 -5.22
N TYR A 132 12.49 5.88 -5.87
CA TYR A 132 11.84 4.60 -5.58
C TYR A 132 12.33 3.54 -6.55
N LYS A 133 12.71 2.39 -6.01
CA LYS A 133 13.16 1.24 -6.80
C LYS A 133 12.21 0.07 -6.57
N LYS A 134 12.06 -0.75 -7.60
CA LYS A 134 11.31 -2.00 -7.50
C LYS A 134 11.86 -2.87 -6.37
N ASN A 135 11.03 -3.15 -5.38
CA ASN A 135 11.39 -3.93 -4.18
C ASN A 135 10.51 -5.16 -3.97
N TYR A 136 9.38 -5.27 -4.67
CA TYR A 136 8.51 -6.42 -4.62
C TYR A 136 8.51 -7.17 -5.96
N GLY A 137 8.77 -8.47 -5.92
CA GLY A 137 8.70 -9.32 -7.09
C GLY A 137 8.46 -10.76 -6.69
N LYS A 138 7.26 -11.28 -6.99
CA LYS A 138 6.85 -12.63 -6.63
C LYS A 138 6.38 -13.42 -7.85
N LYS A 139 6.60 -14.73 -7.76
CA LYS A 139 6.18 -15.72 -8.74
C LYS A 139 5.37 -16.80 -8.05
N TYR A 140 4.12 -16.94 -8.47
CA TYR A 140 3.22 -17.98 -7.99
C TYR A 140 3.17 -19.10 -9.03
N LYS A 141 3.31 -20.34 -8.60
CA LYS A 141 3.31 -21.51 -9.47
C LYS A 141 2.28 -22.52 -8.97
N LYS A 142 1.42 -22.99 -9.88
CA LYS A 142 0.55 -24.16 -9.66
C LYS A 142 0.77 -25.16 -10.79
N THR A 143 0.85 -26.42 -10.43
CA THR A 143 1.12 -27.52 -11.37
C THR A 143 -0.04 -28.50 -11.35
N TYR A 144 -0.54 -28.86 -12.50
CA TYR A 144 -1.56 -29.90 -12.68
C TYR A 144 -1.03 -30.97 -13.63
N ASN A 145 -1.17 -32.22 -13.24
CA ASN A 145 -0.81 -33.35 -14.10
C ASN A 145 -1.91 -33.60 -15.14
N ASP A 146 -1.53 -34.06 -16.35
CA ASP A 146 -2.47 -34.35 -17.46
C ASP A 146 -3.56 -35.31 -17.06
N VAL A 147 -3.20 -36.40 -16.35
CA VAL A 147 -4.16 -37.40 -15.86
C VAL A 147 -5.18 -36.78 -14.91
N GLN A 148 -4.73 -35.87 -14.05
CA GLN A 148 -5.64 -35.13 -13.15
C GLN A 148 -6.57 -34.23 -13.93
N LEU A 149 -6.08 -33.51 -14.95
CA LEU A 149 -6.90 -32.63 -15.78
C LEU A 149 -7.98 -33.42 -16.53
N ILE A 150 -7.62 -34.56 -17.18
CA ILE A 150 -8.55 -35.43 -17.86
C ILE A 150 -9.61 -35.98 -16.89
N ASN A 151 -9.21 -36.37 -15.68
CA ASN A 151 -10.14 -36.89 -14.68
C ASN A 151 -11.06 -35.83 -14.09
N ILE A 152 -10.58 -34.58 -13.95
CA ILE A 152 -11.35 -33.45 -13.42
C ILE A 152 -12.39 -32.99 -14.48
N VAL A 153 -11.97 -32.87 -15.76
CA VAL A 153 -12.80 -32.31 -16.82
C VAL A 153 -13.64 -33.42 -17.50
N GLN A 154 -14.70 -33.82 -16.85
CA GLN A 154 -15.68 -34.78 -17.44
C GLN A 154 -16.79 -34.02 -18.17
N THR A 155 -17.14 -32.84 -17.70
CA THR A 155 -18.21 -32.00 -18.27
C THR A 155 -17.70 -30.56 -18.49
N TRP A 156 -18.44 -29.75 -19.26
CA TRP A 156 -18.13 -28.31 -19.44
C TRP A 156 -18.25 -27.53 -18.14
N ASP A 157 -19.10 -27.95 -17.21
CA ASP A 157 -19.18 -27.33 -15.86
C ASP A 157 -17.93 -27.62 -15.03
N ASP A 158 -17.33 -28.79 -15.15
CA ASP A 158 -16.09 -29.14 -14.47
C ASP A 158 -14.91 -28.33 -15.01
N LEU A 159 -14.87 -28.09 -16.33
CA LEU A 159 -13.90 -27.17 -16.92
C LEU A 159 -14.07 -25.75 -16.37
N GLY A 160 -15.30 -25.28 -16.25
CA GLY A 160 -15.59 -23.97 -15.63
C GLY A 160 -15.11 -23.89 -14.19
N ARG A 161 -15.34 -24.92 -13.39
CA ARG A 161 -14.85 -25.01 -12.00
C ARG A 161 -13.34 -25.08 -11.91
N LEU A 162 -12.68 -25.78 -12.83
CA LEU A 162 -11.22 -25.85 -12.90
C LEU A 162 -10.61 -24.49 -13.20
N ILE A 163 -11.15 -23.77 -14.19
CA ILE A 163 -10.71 -22.41 -14.54
C ILE A 163 -10.85 -21.48 -13.33
N ASP A 164 -11.99 -21.55 -12.65
CA ASP A 164 -12.25 -20.77 -11.45
C ASP A 164 -11.29 -21.13 -10.31
N ALA A 165 -11.02 -22.42 -10.10
CA ALA A 165 -10.08 -22.89 -9.08
C ALA A 165 -8.63 -22.43 -9.34
N ILE A 166 -8.16 -22.49 -10.59
CA ILE A 166 -6.82 -22.01 -10.98
C ILE A 166 -6.72 -20.50 -10.74
N SER A 167 -7.73 -19.76 -11.20
CA SER A 167 -7.80 -18.31 -11.03
C SER A 167 -7.78 -17.91 -9.55
N ARG A 168 -8.65 -18.52 -8.74
CA ARG A 168 -8.70 -18.28 -7.29
C ARG A 168 -7.38 -18.54 -6.63
N SER A 169 -6.78 -19.68 -6.94
CA SER A 169 -5.54 -20.12 -6.31
C SER A 169 -4.38 -19.16 -6.60
N LEU A 170 -4.22 -18.72 -7.86
CA LEU A 170 -3.08 -17.85 -8.25
C LEU A 170 -3.27 -16.41 -7.80
N VAL A 171 -4.45 -15.84 -8.03
CA VAL A 171 -4.71 -14.42 -7.72
C VAL A 171 -4.94 -14.21 -6.24
N SER A 172 -5.65 -15.11 -5.57
CA SER A 172 -5.88 -15.00 -4.12
C SER A 172 -4.59 -15.13 -3.32
N ASP A 173 -3.73 -16.11 -3.68
CA ASP A 173 -2.42 -16.27 -3.05
C ASP A 173 -1.58 -14.99 -3.22
N ALA A 174 -1.61 -14.39 -4.43
CA ALA A 174 -0.91 -13.15 -4.72
C ALA A 174 -1.44 -11.96 -3.91
N ASN A 175 -2.76 -11.83 -3.78
CA ASN A 175 -3.38 -10.74 -3.02
C ASN A 175 -3.12 -10.86 -1.52
N ILE A 176 -3.13 -12.08 -0.97
CA ILE A 176 -2.83 -12.32 0.45
C ILE A 176 -1.37 -11.94 0.74
N GLU A 177 -0.42 -12.46 -0.07
CA GLU A 177 1.00 -12.18 0.16
C GLU A 177 1.36 -10.71 -0.05
N GLU A 178 0.73 -10.05 -1.02
CA GLU A 178 0.93 -8.62 -1.23
C GLU A 178 0.37 -7.80 -0.06
N PHE A 179 -0.81 -8.14 0.45
CA PHE A 179 -1.38 -7.52 1.65
C PHE A 179 -0.47 -7.69 2.87
N ASP A 180 0.06 -8.91 3.08
CA ASP A 180 0.99 -9.16 4.18
C ASP A 180 2.30 -8.38 4.01
N THR A 181 2.79 -8.23 2.77
CA THR A 181 3.97 -7.42 2.48
C THR A 181 3.69 -5.92 2.72
N MET A 182 2.54 -5.40 2.32
CA MET A 182 2.13 -4.02 2.60
C MET A 182 2.05 -3.75 4.10
N LYS A 183 1.47 -4.68 4.89
CA LYS A 183 1.48 -4.59 6.36
C LYS A 183 2.90 -4.61 6.92
N ALA A 184 3.74 -5.51 6.43
CA ALA A 184 5.13 -5.62 6.88
C ALA A 184 5.92 -4.32 6.62
N ILE A 185 5.67 -3.64 5.50
CA ILE A 185 6.28 -2.34 5.19
C ILE A 185 5.79 -1.25 6.16
N MET A 186 4.50 -1.22 6.47
CA MET A 186 3.97 -0.29 7.49
C MET A 186 4.57 -0.58 8.87
N THR A 187 4.68 -1.85 9.26
CA THR A 187 5.31 -2.27 10.51
C THR A 187 6.79 -1.87 10.54
N ALA A 188 7.51 -2.13 9.45
CA ALA A 188 8.91 -1.74 9.32
C ALA A 188 9.09 -0.22 9.38
N GLY A 189 8.27 0.54 8.65
CA GLY A 189 8.28 2.00 8.69
C GLY A 189 7.99 2.56 10.07
N PHE A 190 7.02 1.99 10.80
CA PHE A 190 6.78 2.35 12.20
C PHE A 190 8.01 2.08 13.08
N ASN A 191 8.64 0.92 12.93
CA ASN A 191 9.81 0.55 13.72
C ASN A 191 11.06 1.35 13.34
N ASN A 192 11.21 1.72 12.08
CA ASN A 192 12.35 2.50 11.58
C ASN A 192 12.21 4.02 11.87
N GLY A 193 11.01 4.49 12.21
CA GLY A 193 10.75 5.89 12.45
C GLY A 193 10.28 6.68 11.23
N ASP A 194 9.80 5.98 10.18
CA ASP A 194 9.21 6.61 9.00
C ASP A 194 7.80 7.16 9.27
N MET A 195 7.36 7.17 10.53
CA MET A 195 6.09 7.70 11.00
C MET A 195 6.28 8.46 12.31
N VAL A 196 5.61 9.61 12.44
CA VAL A 196 5.50 10.30 13.72
C VAL A 196 4.62 9.47 14.65
N THR A 197 5.02 9.28 15.90
CA THR A 197 4.26 8.47 16.86
C THR A 197 3.65 9.34 17.94
N MET A 198 2.37 9.12 18.25
CA MET A 198 1.67 9.79 19.35
C MET A 198 1.27 8.78 20.40
N SER A 199 1.67 9.05 21.66
CA SER A 199 1.25 8.23 22.79
C SER A 199 -0.18 8.54 23.19
N ILE A 200 -1.00 7.49 23.27
CA ILE A 200 -2.38 7.53 23.75
C ILE A 200 -2.62 6.41 24.75
N SER A 201 -3.65 6.53 25.56
CA SER A 201 -4.12 5.41 26.39
C SER A 201 -4.61 4.28 25.49
N ASP A 202 -4.43 3.03 25.91
CA ASP A 202 -4.96 1.88 25.17
C ASP A 202 -6.49 1.98 25.04
N ILE A 203 -7.01 1.71 23.85
CA ILE A 203 -8.42 1.87 23.53
C ILE A 203 -9.15 0.59 23.93
N THR A 204 -9.77 0.60 25.11
CA THR A 204 -10.44 -0.56 25.70
C THR A 204 -11.91 -0.32 25.99
N ASP A 205 -12.32 0.93 26.12
CA ASP A 205 -13.67 1.34 26.47
C ASP A 205 -14.13 2.60 25.70
N LYS A 206 -15.37 3.00 25.91
CA LYS A 206 -15.96 4.15 25.23
C LYS A 206 -15.23 5.46 25.57
N ALA A 207 -14.78 5.65 26.80
CA ALA A 207 -14.14 6.90 27.22
C ALA A 207 -12.77 7.07 26.54
N THR A 208 -11.98 6.00 26.45
CA THR A 208 -10.70 5.98 25.74
C THR A 208 -10.90 6.13 24.23
N ALA A 209 -11.97 5.58 23.65
CA ALA A 209 -12.32 5.78 22.26
C ALA A 209 -12.70 7.24 21.96
N GLU A 210 -13.51 7.89 22.80
CA GLU A 210 -13.85 9.30 22.65
C GLU A 210 -12.61 10.21 22.76
N ALA A 211 -11.72 9.94 23.72
CA ALA A 211 -10.45 10.67 23.85
C ALA A 211 -9.54 10.50 22.62
N PHE A 212 -9.48 9.29 22.05
CA PHE A 212 -8.80 9.03 20.80
C PHE A 212 -9.40 9.83 19.64
N LEU A 213 -10.73 9.83 19.50
CA LEU A 213 -11.42 10.55 18.41
C LEU A 213 -11.14 12.06 18.46
N VAL A 214 -11.10 12.66 19.65
CA VAL A 214 -10.75 14.08 19.81
C VAL A 214 -9.34 14.35 19.30
N LYS A 215 -8.36 13.51 19.68
CA LYS A 215 -6.97 13.65 19.21
C LYS A 215 -6.85 13.40 17.71
N ALA A 216 -7.52 12.38 17.18
CA ALA A 216 -7.52 12.07 15.76
C ALA A 216 -8.10 13.23 14.93
N ARG A 217 -9.20 13.84 15.40
CA ARG A 217 -9.78 15.04 14.76
C ARG A 217 -8.85 16.24 14.80
N GLU A 218 -8.21 16.51 15.92
CA GLU A 218 -7.23 17.58 16.04
C GLU A 218 -6.13 17.41 14.99
N LYS A 219 -5.58 16.21 14.84
CA LYS A 219 -4.49 15.95 13.88
C LYS A 219 -4.98 15.96 12.43
N PHE A 220 -6.19 15.46 12.17
CA PHE A 220 -6.81 15.57 10.84
C PHE A 220 -6.95 17.03 10.38
N LEU A 221 -7.38 17.93 11.27
CA LEU A 221 -7.46 19.35 10.94
C LEU A 221 -6.07 19.99 10.83
N SER A 222 -5.13 19.59 11.67
CA SER A 222 -3.77 20.12 11.64
C SER A 222 -3.00 19.74 10.37
N PHE A 223 -3.27 18.57 9.77
CA PHE A 223 -2.65 18.14 8.51
C PHE A 223 -2.95 19.07 7.33
N GLN A 224 -4.05 19.82 7.40
CA GLN A 224 -4.45 20.75 6.35
C GLN A 224 -3.62 22.06 6.33
N PHE A 225 -2.81 22.29 7.35
CA PHE A 225 -1.95 23.46 7.46
C PHE A 225 -0.49 23.12 7.20
N PRO A 226 0.27 24.01 6.52
CA PRO A 226 1.68 23.79 6.27
C PRO A 226 2.47 23.61 7.58
N SER A 227 3.06 22.44 7.78
CA SER A 227 3.88 22.10 8.96
C SER A 227 5.03 21.18 8.55
N ASP A 228 6.12 21.23 9.30
CA ASP A 228 7.28 20.33 9.18
C ASP A 228 7.29 19.22 10.26
N GLU A 229 6.19 19.10 11.01
CA GLU A 229 6.11 18.24 12.19
C GLU A 229 5.54 16.85 11.90
N TYR A 230 4.77 16.71 10.79
CA TYR A 230 4.01 15.49 10.49
C TYR A 230 4.66 14.61 9.43
N ASN A 231 5.67 15.12 8.73
CA ASN A 231 6.48 14.32 7.81
C ASN A 231 7.77 13.85 8.48
N THR A 232 8.43 12.87 7.90
CA THR A 232 9.64 12.27 8.47
C THR A 232 10.88 12.54 7.62
N TRP A 233 10.75 13.36 6.58
CA TRP A 233 11.88 13.71 5.75
C TRP A 233 12.86 14.62 6.52
N THR A 234 14.13 14.20 6.57
CA THR A 234 15.23 14.99 7.10
C THR A 234 16.47 14.77 6.24
N ASP A 235 17.31 15.78 6.10
CA ASP A 235 18.65 15.62 5.54
C ASP A 235 19.72 15.50 6.60
N SER A 236 20.97 15.29 6.19
CA SER A 236 22.13 15.18 7.11
C SER A 236 22.38 16.45 7.97
N ALA A 237 21.81 17.59 7.58
CA ALA A 237 21.87 18.84 8.33
C ALA A 237 20.61 19.09 9.18
N ALA A 238 19.74 18.09 9.32
CA ALA A 238 18.46 18.14 10.04
C ALA A 238 17.49 19.21 9.49
N HIS A 239 17.61 19.57 8.21
CA HIS A 239 16.60 20.40 7.56
C HIS A 239 15.32 19.59 7.37
N LYS A 240 14.19 20.24 7.57
CA LYS A 240 12.86 19.68 7.40
C LYS A 240 12.15 20.37 6.23
N VAL A 241 11.13 19.74 5.71
CA VAL A 241 10.25 20.29 4.67
C VAL A 241 8.88 20.60 5.25
N LYS A 242 8.23 21.66 4.74
CA LYS A 242 6.85 22.01 5.12
C LYS A 242 5.88 21.35 4.17
N THR A 243 5.02 20.50 4.70
CA THR A 243 4.00 19.76 3.95
C THR A 243 2.61 20.03 4.51
N TRP A 244 1.59 19.82 3.70
CA TRP A 244 0.18 19.86 4.08
C TRP A 244 -0.57 18.81 3.27
N SER A 245 -1.76 18.46 3.71
CA SER A 245 -2.61 17.47 3.07
C SER A 245 -4.00 18.02 2.86
N ASP A 246 -4.60 17.76 1.71
CA ASP A 246 -6.00 18.07 1.47
C ASP A 246 -6.91 17.15 2.29
N ALA A 247 -8.05 17.65 2.77
CA ALA A 247 -8.97 16.85 3.57
C ALA A 247 -9.41 15.56 2.85
N ASP A 248 -9.49 15.61 1.51
CA ASP A 248 -9.92 14.49 0.68
C ASP A 248 -8.82 13.44 0.46
N SER A 249 -7.55 13.77 0.74
CA SER A 249 -6.42 12.84 0.63
C SER A 249 -6.06 12.16 1.95
N ILE A 250 -6.72 12.50 3.06
CA ILE A 250 -6.40 11.93 4.38
C ILE A 250 -7.22 10.67 4.63
N SER A 251 -6.54 9.58 4.94
CA SER A 251 -7.12 8.27 5.30
C SER A 251 -6.67 7.81 6.68
N ILE A 252 -7.44 6.90 7.28
CA ILE A 252 -7.11 6.30 8.58
C ILE A 252 -7.15 4.78 8.49
N ILE A 253 -6.12 4.13 8.99
CA ILE A 253 -6.07 2.69 9.22
C ILE A 253 -6.31 2.45 10.71
N LEU A 254 -7.28 1.60 11.03
CA LEU A 254 -7.58 1.15 12.39
C LEU A 254 -7.20 -0.32 12.54
N THR A 255 -6.69 -0.70 13.72
CA THR A 255 -6.60 -2.13 14.04
C THR A 255 -7.98 -2.69 14.36
N ALA A 256 -8.18 -4.00 14.16
CA ALA A 256 -9.46 -4.66 14.44
C ALA A 256 -9.90 -4.46 15.90
N LYS A 257 -8.95 -4.44 16.86
CA LYS A 257 -9.18 -4.14 18.27
C LYS A 257 -9.79 -2.73 18.43
N THR A 258 -9.16 -1.73 17.84
CA THR A 258 -9.62 -0.33 17.91
C THR A 258 -10.95 -0.15 17.19
N SER A 259 -11.08 -0.71 15.99
CA SER A 259 -12.32 -0.63 15.21
C SER A 259 -13.54 -1.22 15.93
N ALA A 260 -13.34 -2.26 16.75
CA ALA A 260 -14.43 -2.86 17.54
C ALA A 260 -14.98 -1.93 18.63
N VAL A 261 -14.15 -1.01 19.13
CA VAL A 261 -14.55 -0.07 20.21
C VAL A 261 -14.99 1.27 19.62
N VAL A 262 -14.34 1.72 18.54
CA VAL A 262 -14.64 2.98 17.87
C VAL A 262 -15.79 2.78 16.89
N ASP A 263 -16.92 3.43 17.14
CA ASP A 263 -18.04 3.42 16.20
C ASP A 263 -17.69 4.28 14.97
N VAL A 264 -17.89 3.73 13.78
CA VAL A 264 -17.68 4.43 12.48
C VAL A 264 -18.53 5.70 12.40
N TYR A 265 -19.71 5.71 13.01
CA TYR A 265 -20.56 6.90 13.06
C TYR A 265 -19.98 8.03 13.92
N ALA A 266 -19.36 7.67 15.03
CA ALA A 266 -18.66 8.64 15.87
C ALA A 266 -17.44 9.21 15.16
N LEU A 267 -16.74 8.39 14.37
CA LEU A 267 -15.61 8.79 13.55
C LEU A 267 -16.06 9.76 12.43
N ALA A 268 -17.15 9.47 11.74
CA ALA A 268 -17.72 10.34 10.72
C ALA A 268 -18.08 11.73 11.28
N ALA A 269 -18.76 11.75 12.42
CA ALA A 269 -19.11 12.99 13.12
C ALA A 269 -17.87 13.77 13.59
N ALA A 270 -16.83 13.06 14.04
CA ALA A 270 -15.57 13.66 14.46
C ALA A 270 -14.85 14.38 13.32
N PHE A 271 -14.87 13.83 12.11
CA PHE A 271 -14.19 14.44 10.94
C PHE A 271 -15.08 15.42 10.17
N ASN A 272 -16.36 15.56 10.55
CA ASN A 272 -17.36 16.40 9.87
C ASN A 272 -17.47 16.09 8.35
N ILE A 273 -17.37 14.81 8.01
CA ILE A 273 -17.45 14.27 6.66
C ILE A 273 -18.71 13.41 6.55
N ASP A 274 -19.32 13.33 5.37
CA ASP A 274 -20.46 12.45 5.14
C ASP A 274 -20.10 10.99 5.43
N LYS A 275 -21.02 10.26 6.05
CA LYS A 275 -20.83 8.85 6.44
C LYS A 275 -20.38 7.96 5.27
N ALA A 276 -20.93 8.18 4.08
CA ALA A 276 -20.58 7.40 2.89
C ALA A 276 -19.13 7.65 2.46
N GLU A 277 -18.66 8.87 2.60
CA GLU A 277 -17.32 9.30 2.27
C GLU A 277 -16.28 8.75 3.25
N ILE A 278 -16.56 8.82 4.56
CA ILE A 278 -15.64 8.31 5.56
C ILE A 278 -15.48 6.78 5.49
N MET A 279 -16.54 6.05 5.12
CA MET A 279 -16.43 4.61 4.92
C MET A 279 -15.42 4.22 3.83
N GLY A 280 -15.18 5.12 2.87
CA GLY A 280 -14.14 4.96 1.86
C GLY A 280 -12.72 5.31 2.33
N LYS A 281 -12.58 5.99 3.49
CA LYS A 281 -11.30 6.46 4.05
C LYS A 281 -10.85 5.71 5.31
N VAL A 282 -11.68 4.83 5.83
CA VAL A 282 -11.38 4.00 7.00
C VAL A 282 -11.06 2.59 6.56
N PHE A 283 -9.86 2.14 6.88
CA PHE A 283 -9.38 0.80 6.59
C PHE A 283 -9.15 0.04 7.89
N VAL A 284 -9.54 -1.22 7.92
CA VAL A 284 -9.36 -2.07 9.09
C VAL A 284 -8.36 -3.17 8.75
N VAL A 285 -7.34 -3.29 9.58
CA VAL A 285 -6.35 -4.37 9.53
C VAL A 285 -6.35 -5.15 10.84
N ASP A 286 -5.87 -6.37 10.83
CA ASP A 286 -5.81 -7.22 12.03
C ASP A 286 -4.89 -6.60 13.10
N LYS A 287 -3.64 -6.34 12.76
CA LYS A 287 -2.62 -5.67 13.59
C LYS A 287 -1.58 -5.00 12.70
N ILE A 288 -0.89 -4.01 13.23
CA ILE A 288 0.18 -3.27 12.53
C ILE A 288 1.55 -3.64 13.09
N ASP A 289 1.69 -3.70 14.40
CA ASP A 289 2.92 -4.10 15.08
C ASP A 289 2.75 -5.46 15.80
N ASP A 290 3.87 -6.13 16.07
CA ASP A 290 3.83 -7.44 16.72
C ASP A 290 3.33 -7.38 18.17
N ALA A 291 3.58 -6.27 18.85
CA ALA A 291 3.14 -6.06 20.23
C ALA A 291 1.65 -5.69 20.33
N GLY A 292 0.99 -5.31 19.22
CA GLY A 292 -0.40 -4.89 19.20
C GLY A 292 -0.64 -3.56 19.93
N LYS A 293 0.39 -2.72 20.05
CA LYS A 293 0.33 -1.42 20.70
C LYS A 293 0.03 -0.25 19.75
N VAL A 294 0.13 -0.46 18.44
CA VAL A 294 -0.31 0.51 17.44
C VAL A 294 -1.82 0.37 17.26
N ASN A 295 -2.57 1.40 17.62
CA ASN A 295 -4.04 1.40 17.60
C ASN A 295 -4.60 1.91 16.26
N ALA A 296 -3.98 2.96 15.70
CA ALA A 296 -4.41 3.56 14.43
C ALA A 296 -3.25 4.29 13.75
N ILE A 297 -3.35 4.47 12.42
CA ILE A 297 -2.47 5.34 11.65
C ILE A 297 -3.35 6.32 10.86
N LEU A 298 -3.15 7.61 11.05
CA LEU A 298 -3.73 8.69 10.24
C LEU A 298 -2.64 9.17 9.28
N PHE A 299 -2.93 9.21 7.98
CA PHE A 299 -1.93 9.51 6.97
C PHE A 299 -2.54 10.13 5.72
N ASP A 300 -1.74 10.84 4.96
CA ASP A 300 -2.04 11.23 3.60
C ASP A 300 -1.95 10.01 2.67
N ASP A 301 -2.88 9.86 1.73
CA ASP A 301 -2.94 8.71 0.81
C ASP A 301 -1.60 8.54 0.03
N SER A 302 -0.87 9.62 -0.22
CA SER A 302 0.47 9.60 -0.83
C SER A 302 1.54 8.92 0.03
N LYS A 303 1.32 8.79 1.35
CA LYS A 303 2.24 8.09 2.26
C LYS A 303 2.51 6.66 1.86
N LEU A 304 1.50 6.00 1.34
CA LEU A 304 1.60 4.63 0.84
C LEU A 304 1.89 4.67 -0.66
N HIS A 305 3.16 4.84 -1.00
CA HIS A 305 3.63 4.86 -2.39
C HIS A 305 3.69 3.45 -2.95
N PHE A 306 2.53 2.97 -3.45
CA PHE A 306 2.37 1.64 -4.00
C PHE A 306 2.08 1.71 -5.49
N GLU A 307 2.97 1.13 -6.30
CA GLU A 307 2.84 1.14 -7.74
C GLU A 307 3.02 -0.24 -8.35
N LYS A 308 2.18 -0.54 -9.34
CA LYS A 308 2.27 -1.76 -10.12
C LYS A 308 3.31 -1.59 -11.22
N VAL A 309 4.27 -2.52 -11.29
CA VAL A 309 5.30 -2.53 -12.34
C VAL A 309 4.99 -3.59 -13.39
N LEU A 310 4.64 -4.80 -12.96
CA LEU A 310 4.39 -5.92 -13.87
C LEU A 310 3.35 -6.85 -13.28
N GLU A 311 2.39 -7.24 -14.11
CA GLU A 311 1.46 -8.32 -13.82
C GLU A 311 1.31 -9.18 -15.08
N ARG A 312 1.78 -10.42 -15.03
CA ARG A 312 1.74 -11.35 -16.17
C ARG A 312 1.49 -12.77 -15.71
N ALA A 313 0.77 -13.50 -16.53
CA ALA A 313 0.54 -14.93 -16.36
C ALA A 313 1.07 -15.68 -17.57
N TYR A 314 1.67 -16.84 -17.31
CA TYR A 314 2.16 -17.77 -18.32
C TYR A 314 1.77 -19.18 -17.93
N SER A 315 1.62 -20.04 -18.92
CA SER A 315 1.54 -21.49 -18.72
C SER A 315 2.61 -22.18 -19.56
N PHE A 316 3.07 -23.30 -19.07
CA PHE A 316 4.09 -24.11 -19.76
C PHE A 316 3.86 -25.58 -19.48
N PHE A 317 3.79 -26.38 -20.54
CA PHE A 317 3.75 -27.84 -20.43
C PHE A 317 5.16 -28.37 -20.16
N ASN A 318 5.29 -29.18 -19.13
CA ASN A 318 6.54 -29.86 -18.78
C ASN A 318 6.47 -31.32 -19.24
N PRO A 319 7.17 -31.71 -20.31
CA PRO A 319 7.13 -33.07 -20.82
C PRO A 319 7.76 -34.10 -19.88
N ASP A 320 8.70 -33.68 -19.02
CA ASP A 320 9.37 -34.58 -18.08
C ASP A 320 8.43 -35.14 -17.01
N SER A 321 7.43 -34.37 -16.60
CA SER A 321 6.44 -34.76 -15.61
C SER A 321 5.01 -34.88 -16.13
N CYS A 322 4.81 -34.81 -17.46
CA CYS A 322 3.48 -34.76 -18.09
C CYS A 322 2.52 -33.85 -17.31
N SER A 323 2.95 -32.60 -17.09
CA SER A 323 2.22 -31.64 -16.28
C SER A 323 2.20 -30.26 -16.87
N ILE A 324 1.16 -29.50 -16.58
CA ILE A 324 1.03 -28.10 -16.97
C ILE A 324 1.32 -27.23 -15.76
N ASN A 325 2.24 -26.31 -15.92
CA ASN A 325 2.59 -25.33 -14.92
C ASN A 325 1.97 -23.98 -15.26
N PHE A 326 1.17 -23.45 -14.35
CA PHE A 326 0.65 -22.09 -14.42
C PHE A 326 1.52 -21.19 -13.57
N TYR A 327 1.96 -20.07 -14.15
CA TYR A 327 2.80 -19.08 -13.49
C TYR A 327 2.07 -17.75 -13.49
N TYR A 328 2.08 -17.07 -12.34
CA TYR A 328 1.62 -15.72 -12.20
C TYR A 328 2.72 -14.87 -11.58
N TYR A 329 3.09 -13.80 -12.24
CA TYR A 329 4.16 -12.89 -11.84
C TYR A 329 3.54 -11.56 -11.46
N ARG A 330 3.90 -11.07 -10.30
CA ARG A 330 3.54 -9.73 -9.86
C ARG A 330 4.80 -9.00 -9.37
N GLN A 331 5.00 -7.77 -9.86
CA GLN A 331 6.08 -6.89 -9.45
C GLN A 331 5.49 -5.52 -9.13
N ALA A 332 5.96 -4.91 -8.04
CA ALA A 332 5.48 -3.63 -7.56
C ALA A 332 6.62 -2.82 -6.91
N ILE A 333 6.42 -1.54 -6.81
CA ILE A 333 7.10 -0.67 -5.85
C ILE A 333 6.17 -0.54 -4.65
N LEU A 334 6.67 -0.84 -3.47
CA LEU A 334 5.95 -0.73 -2.21
C LEU A 334 6.84 0.06 -1.26
N ALA A 335 6.58 1.35 -1.08
CA ALA A 335 7.40 2.24 -0.29
C ALA A 335 6.53 3.16 0.59
N LEU A 336 7.15 3.79 1.57
CA LEU A 336 6.55 4.87 2.36
C LEU A 336 7.18 6.17 1.93
N ASP A 337 6.37 7.14 1.51
CA ASP A 337 6.85 8.48 1.15
C ASP A 337 7.17 9.28 2.42
N PRO A 338 8.41 9.72 2.64
CA PRO A 338 8.77 10.52 3.80
C PRO A 338 8.26 11.98 3.73
N PHE A 339 7.87 12.50 2.56
CA PHE A 339 7.29 13.83 2.44
C PHE A 339 5.82 13.89 2.89
N ALA A 340 5.11 12.78 2.82
CA ALA A 340 3.70 12.71 3.17
C ALA A 340 3.47 12.76 4.70
N ASN A 341 2.43 13.49 5.11
CA ASN A 341 2.03 13.58 6.49
C ASN A 341 1.52 12.24 7.02
N CYS A 342 2.01 11.85 8.20
CA CYS A 342 1.61 10.60 8.84
C CYS A 342 1.78 10.66 10.35
N ILE A 343 0.83 10.12 11.10
CA ILE A 343 0.91 9.93 12.54
C ILE A 343 0.34 8.60 12.96
N ALA A 344 1.10 7.84 13.76
CA ALA A 344 0.68 6.58 14.35
C ALA A 344 0.28 6.79 15.81
N PHE A 345 -0.95 6.44 16.15
CA PHE A 345 -1.48 6.47 17.52
C PHE A 345 -1.14 5.16 18.22
N THR A 346 -0.37 5.25 19.30
CA THR A 346 0.19 4.07 19.97
C THR A 346 -0.06 4.10 21.46
N SER A 347 -0.20 2.93 22.07
CA SER A 347 -0.22 2.76 23.52
C SER A 347 1.18 2.47 24.12
N TYR A 348 2.25 2.74 23.33
CA TYR A 348 3.59 2.74 23.86
C TYR A 348 3.80 3.89 24.85
N THR A 349 4.59 3.61 25.90
CA THR A 349 5.04 4.62 26.84
C THR A 349 6.42 5.12 26.45
N TYR A 350 6.63 6.42 26.51
CA TYR A 350 7.91 7.07 26.23
C TYR A 350 8.43 7.68 27.52
N THR A 351 9.54 7.16 28.00
CA THR A 351 10.19 7.60 29.26
C THR A 351 11.35 8.51 28.93
N GLU A 352 11.32 9.72 29.48
CA GLU A 352 12.40 10.70 29.34
C GLU A 352 13.69 10.22 30.00
N LEU A 353 14.82 10.38 29.32
CA LEU A 353 16.14 10.08 29.84
C LEU A 353 16.64 11.27 30.62
N THR A 354 16.53 11.22 31.95
CA THR A 354 16.86 12.32 32.87
C THR A 354 18.27 12.21 33.44
N GLY A 355 18.98 11.09 33.25
CA GLY A 355 20.35 10.88 33.75
C GLY A 355 21.35 11.83 33.11
N ALA A 356 22.34 12.31 33.87
CA ALA A 356 23.41 13.13 33.34
C ALA A 356 24.39 12.38 32.42
N GLU A 357 24.41 11.04 32.53
CA GLU A 357 25.23 10.17 31.71
C GLU A 357 24.37 9.49 30.63
N ALA A 358 24.96 9.29 29.47
CA ALA A 358 24.31 8.56 28.38
C ALA A 358 24.03 7.10 28.80
N PRO A 359 22.93 6.48 28.28
CA PRO A 359 22.74 5.06 28.41
C PRO A 359 23.94 4.25 27.92
N ALA A 360 24.20 3.09 28.53
CA ALA A 360 25.38 2.29 28.22
C ALA A 360 25.49 1.86 26.74
N ASP A 361 24.38 1.75 26.08
CA ASP A 361 24.25 1.39 24.65
C ASP A 361 24.16 2.60 23.70
N TRP A 362 24.23 3.83 24.22
CA TRP A 362 24.07 5.07 23.43
C TRP A 362 25.02 5.13 22.23
N ALA A 363 26.28 4.75 22.42
CA ALA A 363 27.28 4.84 21.36
C ALA A 363 26.98 3.97 20.12
N THR A 364 26.14 2.92 20.27
CA THR A 364 25.80 1.98 19.20
C THR A 364 24.34 2.04 18.81
N ASN A 365 23.43 2.35 19.73
CA ASN A 365 21.98 2.25 19.56
C ASN A 365 21.25 3.59 19.70
N TYR A 366 21.95 4.72 19.50
CA TYR A 366 21.37 6.07 19.61
C TYR A 366 20.14 6.30 18.72
N ASN A 367 20.03 5.58 17.62
CA ASN A 367 18.86 5.62 16.74
C ASN A 367 17.65 4.78 17.24
N ASP A 368 17.80 4.04 18.33
CA ASP A 368 16.67 3.33 18.97
C ASP A 368 15.93 4.22 19.97
N TYR A 369 16.44 5.39 20.23
CA TYR A 369 15.81 6.41 21.07
C TYR A 369 14.97 7.38 20.24
N PHE A 370 14.17 8.18 20.93
CA PHE A 370 13.20 9.11 20.36
C PHE A 370 13.44 10.52 20.84
N THR A 371 13.06 11.50 20.02
CA THR A 371 12.98 12.92 20.41
C THR A 371 11.53 13.37 20.35
N LYS A 372 11.15 14.39 21.14
CA LYS A 372 9.82 15.01 21.00
C LYS A 372 9.68 15.60 19.60
N SER A 373 8.55 15.29 18.97
CA SER A 373 8.09 16.01 17.79
C SER A 373 7.57 17.39 18.21
N GLY A 374 7.59 18.37 17.29
CA GLY A 374 6.94 19.66 17.50
C GLY A 374 5.41 19.58 17.58
N VAL A 375 4.82 18.43 17.25
CA VAL A 375 3.38 18.17 17.31
C VAL A 375 2.86 18.33 18.74
N SER A 376 1.74 19.04 18.91
CA SER A 376 1.11 19.21 20.21
C SER A 376 0.67 17.85 20.81
N GLY A 377 0.98 17.64 22.08
CA GLY A 377 0.72 16.40 22.83
C GLY A 377 1.99 15.54 22.98
N ASP A 378 1.80 14.27 23.36
CA ASP A 378 2.90 13.33 23.57
C ASP A 378 3.28 12.63 22.24
N ALA A 379 3.85 13.40 21.33
CA ALA A 379 4.30 12.94 20.03
C ALA A 379 5.81 12.85 19.93
N TYR A 380 6.31 11.78 19.31
CA TYR A 380 7.72 11.43 19.27
C TYR A 380 8.14 11.01 17.87
N ILE A 381 9.39 11.30 17.52
CA ILE A 381 10.04 10.85 16.29
C ILE A 381 11.25 10.01 16.70
N LYS A 382 11.42 8.85 16.06
CA LYS A 382 12.60 8.02 16.26
C LYS A 382 13.82 8.74 15.69
N ASN A 383 14.94 8.67 16.40
CA ASN A 383 16.18 9.27 15.95
C ASN A 383 16.66 8.63 14.63
N ASN A 384 17.22 9.45 13.76
CA ASN A 384 17.83 9.01 12.51
C ASN A 384 19.08 9.86 12.25
N PHE A 385 20.16 9.58 12.98
CA PHE A 385 21.43 10.30 12.89
C PHE A 385 22.45 9.45 12.15
N ASP A 386 23.29 10.07 11.34
CA ASP A 386 24.41 9.41 10.66
C ASP A 386 25.54 8.99 11.61
N ALA A 387 25.65 9.68 12.74
CA ALA A 387 26.61 9.38 13.80
C ALA A 387 26.01 9.68 15.17
N ALA A 388 26.53 9.04 16.22
CA ALA A 388 26.03 9.25 17.57
C ALA A 388 26.16 10.74 17.97
N PRO A 389 25.03 11.41 18.27
CA PRO A 389 25.07 12.80 18.73
C PRO A 389 25.60 12.86 20.16
N VAL A 390 26.03 14.03 20.56
CA VAL A 390 26.37 14.29 21.98
C VAL A 390 25.09 14.10 22.81
N TYR A 391 25.15 13.21 23.77
CA TYR A 391 24.00 12.97 24.65
C TYR A 391 23.66 14.21 25.45
N ALA A 392 22.40 14.56 25.52
CA ALA A 392 21.88 15.64 26.36
C ALA A 392 20.67 15.09 27.16
N ALA A 393 20.76 15.19 28.50
CA ALA A 393 19.65 14.81 29.37
C ALA A 393 18.38 15.58 29.03
N ASN A 394 17.23 14.98 29.27
CA ASN A 394 15.90 15.54 29.03
C ASN A 394 15.58 15.86 27.54
N THR A 395 16.38 15.33 26.63
CA THR A 395 16.15 15.50 25.17
C THR A 395 15.64 14.22 24.51
N TYR A 396 16.06 13.09 25.05
CA TYR A 396 15.81 11.79 24.45
C TYR A 396 14.85 10.93 25.29
N TYR A 397 14.14 10.01 24.64
CA TYR A 397 13.11 9.17 25.24
C TYR A 397 13.34 7.70 24.85
N ALA A 398 13.16 6.81 25.81
CA ALA A 398 13.12 5.37 25.56
C ALA A 398 11.66 4.91 25.42
N ARG A 399 11.39 4.05 24.44
CA ARG A 399 10.07 3.45 24.18
C ARG A 399 9.96 2.12 24.93
N SER A 400 8.85 1.90 25.65
CA SER A 400 8.51 0.64 26.35
C SER A 400 7.11 0.13 26.05
#